data_4b4e9f7fafc2283cc956d560cc9ecc80
#
_entry.id   4b4e9f7fafc2283cc956d560cc9ecc80
#
_cell.length_a   1.000
_cell.length_b   1.000
_cell.length_c   1.000
_cell.angle_alpha   90.00
_cell.angle_beta   90.00
_cell.angle_gamma   90.00
#
_symmetry.space_group_name_H-M   'P 1'
#
loop_
_entity.id
_entity.type
_entity.pdbx_description
1 polymer ?
#
loop_
_entity_poly.entity_id
_entity_poly.type
_entity_poly.pdbx_seq_one_letter_code
_entity_poly.pdbx_strand_id
1 'polypeptide(L)'
;MRVLSRLRILVPAIAVALSALAVPASAQADTASTGVTSASTDVDVSCAAFTYHPDADWYFPSGTAKGLIWLQHGFVRSGANMADLANHYAAAGYVVFVPTLPSADIFGCTLQNIGNNKPFLNNVATLFSGADGSASALAASYQRAAAKAGRTGTSLPTSVLFSGHSAGGEAVEYVAERLRVTSPAAFARLKGLVLLDPVTSVIGKNSADSLAGLSATSLPVRVIASPPYLCNSSASGTTVLQDAYPDAPFLGVELTTGSHVDSEGASSDGAASLACGTSQAKNITALQTLAVGWASDALSGTTTATYYPGGSYYQSLITAGTTETLAGNGS
;
A
#
# COMPACT_ATOMS: atom_id res chain seq x y z
N MET A 1 -8.32 79.69 -28.45
CA MET A 1 -7.15 78.86 -28.83
C MET A 1 -6.62 78.14 -27.59
N ARG A 2 -6.93 76.87 -27.43
CA ARG A 2 -6.40 76.03 -26.33
C ARG A 2 -5.48 74.99 -26.93
N VAL A 3 -4.17 75.04 -26.58
CA VAL A 3 -3.15 74.10 -26.97
C VAL A 3 -3.21 72.91 -26.02
N LEU A 4 -3.52 71.73 -26.56
CA LEU A 4 -3.49 70.47 -25.84
C LEU A 4 -2.08 69.87 -25.96
N SER A 5 -1.35 69.88 -24.84
CA SER A 5 -0.06 69.21 -24.70
C SER A 5 -0.30 67.73 -24.52
N ARG A 6 0.27 66.89 -25.43
CA ARG A 6 0.23 65.42 -25.31
C ARG A 6 1.44 64.95 -24.49
N LEU A 7 1.16 64.42 -23.30
CA LEU A 7 2.12 63.78 -22.44
C LEU A 7 2.40 62.37 -22.97
N ARG A 8 3.59 62.09 -23.43
CA ARG A 8 4.07 60.74 -23.83
C ARG A 8 4.65 60.07 -22.58
N ILE A 9 3.96 59.01 -22.10
CA ILE A 9 4.45 58.12 -21.04
C ILE A 9 5.37 57.10 -21.70
N LEU A 10 6.66 57.16 -21.37
CA LEU A 10 7.62 56.10 -21.69
C LEU A 10 7.47 54.97 -20.66
N VAL A 11 7.11 53.80 -21.12
CA VAL A 11 7.10 52.56 -20.31
C VAL A 11 8.46 51.87 -20.53
N PRO A 12 9.29 51.67 -19.48
CA PRO A 12 10.49 50.89 -19.63
C PRO A 12 10.16 49.41 -19.75
N ALA A 13 10.61 48.78 -20.83
CA ALA A 13 10.54 47.32 -20.99
C ALA A 13 11.62 46.70 -20.08
N ILE A 14 11.17 46.02 -19.03
CA ILE A 14 12.02 45.17 -18.19
C ILE A 14 12.17 43.81 -18.90
N ALA A 15 13.34 43.59 -19.47
CA ALA A 15 13.71 42.28 -20.00
C ALA A 15 14.06 41.36 -18.83
N VAL A 16 13.18 40.42 -18.53
CA VAL A 16 13.45 39.32 -17.57
C VAL A 16 14.28 38.26 -18.30
N ALA A 17 15.57 38.21 -18.01
CA ALA A 17 16.44 37.13 -18.45
C ALA A 17 16.07 35.84 -17.66
N LEU A 18 15.40 34.89 -18.30
CA LEU A 18 15.23 33.53 -17.76
C LEU A 18 16.60 32.82 -17.83
N SER A 19 17.29 32.76 -16.73
CA SER A 19 18.42 31.85 -16.55
C SER A 19 17.88 30.45 -16.40
N ALA A 20 18.03 29.61 -17.41
CA ALA A 20 17.77 28.19 -17.32
C ALA A 20 18.79 27.55 -16.35
N LEU A 21 18.39 27.32 -15.11
CA LEU A 21 19.16 26.48 -14.20
C LEU A 21 19.04 25.04 -14.72
N ALA A 22 20.12 24.53 -15.31
CA ALA A 22 20.27 23.12 -15.61
C ALA A 22 20.25 22.36 -14.27
N VAL A 23 19.14 21.70 -13.98
CA VAL A 23 19.03 20.73 -12.88
C VAL A 23 19.92 19.54 -13.28
N PRO A 24 20.95 19.19 -12.48
CA PRO A 24 21.73 17.99 -12.77
C PRO A 24 20.76 16.78 -12.74
N ALA A 25 20.77 16.00 -13.80
CA ALA A 25 20.07 14.72 -13.83
C ALA A 25 20.58 13.90 -12.64
N SER A 26 19.68 13.59 -11.71
CA SER A 26 19.97 12.68 -10.60
C SER A 26 20.48 11.38 -11.22
N ALA A 27 21.71 10.99 -10.89
CA ALA A 27 22.21 9.68 -11.24
C ALA A 27 21.24 8.66 -10.64
N GLN A 28 20.47 7.99 -11.50
CA GLN A 28 19.74 6.80 -11.12
C GLN A 28 20.79 5.81 -10.62
N ALA A 29 20.72 5.48 -9.34
CA ALA A 29 21.51 4.37 -8.82
C ALA A 29 21.15 3.15 -9.67
N ASP A 30 22.15 2.57 -10.32
CA ASP A 30 22.02 1.29 -11.00
C ASP A 30 21.53 0.28 -9.94
N THR A 31 20.22 0.04 -9.89
CA THR A 31 19.65 -1.09 -9.16
C THR A 31 20.18 -2.32 -9.85
N ALA A 32 21.07 -3.03 -9.18
CA ALA A 32 21.52 -4.36 -9.61
C ALA A 32 20.24 -5.13 -10.02
N SER A 33 20.21 -5.63 -11.26
CA SER A 33 19.06 -6.33 -11.82
C SER A 33 18.64 -7.45 -10.88
N THR A 34 17.58 -7.23 -10.10
CA THR A 34 17.05 -8.22 -9.15
C THR A 34 16.41 -9.41 -9.86
N GLY A 35 16.39 -9.41 -11.20
CA GLY A 35 15.67 -10.37 -12.01
C GLY A 35 14.14 -10.26 -11.90
N VAL A 36 13.65 -9.22 -11.24
CA VAL A 36 12.22 -8.88 -11.21
C VAL A 36 11.80 -8.37 -12.58
N THR A 37 10.65 -8.83 -13.07
CA THR A 37 10.00 -8.29 -14.26
C THR A 37 8.64 -7.73 -13.88
N SER A 38 8.18 -6.69 -14.56
CA SER A 38 6.86 -6.11 -14.33
C SER A 38 6.08 -5.95 -15.62
N ALA A 39 4.76 -5.91 -15.50
CA ALA A 39 3.85 -5.60 -16.60
C ALA A 39 2.57 -4.97 -16.07
N SER A 40 2.08 -3.97 -16.79
CA SER A 40 0.80 -3.33 -16.49
C SER A 40 -0.31 -3.90 -17.37
N THR A 41 -1.46 -4.16 -16.75
CA THR A 41 -2.72 -4.55 -17.38
C THR A 41 -3.85 -3.78 -16.71
N ASP A 42 -5.06 -4.23 -16.91
CA ASP A 42 -6.25 -3.79 -16.19
C ASP A 42 -6.81 -4.95 -15.33
N VAL A 43 -7.68 -4.63 -14.40
CA VAL A 43 -8.48 -5.60 -13.67
C VAL A 43 -9.94 -5.13 -13.63
N ASP A 44 -10.88 -6.03 -13.92
CA ASP A 44 -12.29 -5.69 -13.91
C ASP A 44 -12.85 -5.69 -12.49
N VAL A 45 -13.43 -4.55 -12.07
CA VAL A 45 -14.12 -4.43 -10.78
C VAL A 45 -15.47 -3.77 -11.00
N SER A 46 -16.54 -4.46 -10.66
CA SER A 46 -17.90 -3.91 -10.78
C SER A 46 -18.15 -2.85 -9.70
N CYS A 47 -18.85 -1.78 -10.08
CA CYS A 47 -19.40 -0.82 -9.14
C CYS A 47 -20.73 -0.27 -9.66
N ALA A 48 -21.80 -0.46 -8.90
CA ALA A 48 -23.17 -0.13 -9.29
C ALA A 48 -23.53 -0.78 -10.64
N ALA A 49 -23.90 0.02 -11.65
CA ALA A 49 -24.26 -0.45 -13.00
C ALA A 49 -23.04 -0.51 -13.97
N PHE A 50 -21.85 -0.21 -13.49
CA PHE A 50 -20.66 -0.10 -14.35
C PHE A 50 -19.61 -1.14 -13.95
N THR A 51 -18.74 -1.48 -14.90
CA THR A 51 -17.48 -2.18 -14.62
C THR A 51 -16.35 -1.19 -14.83
N TYR A 52 -15.55 -0.99 -13.80
CA TYR A 52 -14.30 -0.25 -13.88
C TYR A 52 -13.18 -1.18 -14.36
N HIS A 53 -12.23 -0.61 -15.07
CA HIS A 53 -11.04 -1.29 -15.59
C HIS A 53 -9.79 -0.56 -15.09
N PRO A 54 -9.58 -0.47 -13.75
CA PRO A 54 -8.41 0.20 -13.23
C PRO A 54 -7.13 -0.49 -13.70
N ASP A 55 -6.09 0.31 -13.92
CA ASP A 55 -4.75 -0.20 -14.17
C ASP A 55 -4.31 -1.10 -13.03
N ALA A 56 -3.60 -2.15 -13.37
CA ALA A 56 -3.06 -3.12 -12.43
C ALA A 56 -1.61 -3.44 -12.81
N ASP A 57 -0.69 -3.05 -11.96
CA ASP A 57 0.70 -3.37 -12.09
C ASP A 57 0.99 -4.72 -11.43
N TRP A 58 1.69 -5.56 -12.15
CA TRP A 58 2.10 -6.88 -11.71
C TRP A 58 3.61 -6.97 -11.69
N TYR A 59 4.15 -7.45 -10.58
CA TYR A 59 5.58 -7.70 -10.43
C TYR A 59 5.81 -9.18 -10.24
N PHE A 60 6.80 -9.73 -10.95
CA PHE A 60 7.09 -11.15 -10.99
C PHE A 60 8.50 -11.42 -10.48
N PRO A 61 8.69 -12.40 -9.60
CA PRO A 61 10.01 -12.81 -9.13
C PRO A 61 10.82 -13.46 -10.25
N SER A 62 12.13 -13.55 -10.09
CA SER A 62 13.02 -14.24 -11.05
C SER A 62 12.76 -15.74 -11.17
N GLY A 63 12.29 -16.38 -10.08
CA GLY A 63 12.03 -17.82 -10.00
C GLY A 63 10.55 -18.16 -9.85
N THR A 64 10.28 -19.37 -9.37
CA THR A 64 8.92 -19.82 -9.02
C THR A 64 8.38 -18.98 -7.88
N ALA A 65 7.16 -18.46 -8.06
CA ALA A 65 6.53 -17.63 -7.06
C ALA A 65 6.17 -18.42 -5.79
N LYS A 66 6.50 -17.86 -4.62
CA LYS A 66 6.20 -18.43 -3.30
C LYS A 66 4.78 -18.13 -2.83
N GLY A 67 4.13 -17.10 -3.41
CA GLY A 67 2.79 -16.63 -3.05
C GLY A 67 2.42 -15.38 -3.83
N LEU A 68 1.21 -14.89 -3.60
CA LEU A 68 0.66 -13.64 -4.13
C LEU A 68 0.57 -12.61 -3.01
N ILE A 69 1.02 -11.39 -3.28
CA ILE A 69 0.78 -10.24 -2.40
C ILE A 69 -0.11 -9.25 -3.14
N TRP A 70 -1.27 -8.92 -2.57
CA TRP A 70 -2.03 -7.75 -2.96
C TRP A 70 -1.50 -6.55 -2.19
N LEU A 71 -0.95 -5.55 -2.90
CA LEU A 71 -0.43 -4.32 -2.33
C LEU A 71 -1.31 -3.15 -2.76
N GLN A 72 -2.04 -2.56 -1.83
CA GLN A 72 -3.01 -1.51 -2.10
C GLN A 72 -2.51 -0.14 -1.65
N HIS A 73 -2.53 0.82 -2.57
CA HIS A 73 -2.19 2.23 -2.32
C HIS A 73 -3.26 2.96 -1.49
N GLY A 74 -2.90 4.15 -0.96
CA GLY A 74 -3.76 5.02 -0.17
C GLY A 74 -4.64 5.98 -0.98
N PHE A 75 -5.27 6.92 -0.25
CA PHE A 75 -6.13 7.99 -0.80
C PHE A 75 -5.34 8.91 -1.75
N VAL A 76 -5.92 9.20 -2.92
CA VAL A 76 -5.32 10.04 -3.99
C VAL A 76 -3.93 9.54 -4.43
N ARG A 77 -3.65 8.25 -4.28
CA ARG A 77 -2.44 7.59 -4.77
C ARG A 77 -2.79 6.58 -5.86
N SER A 78 -1.79 5.94 -6.42
CA SER A 78 -1.91 4.94 -7.48
C SER A 78 -0.97 3.76 -7.24
N GLY A 79 -1.08 2.72 -8.04
CA GLY A 79 -0.15 1.58 -8.02
C GLY A 79 1.30 2.01 -8.22
N ALA A 80 1.54 3.02 -9.06
CA ALA A 80 2.88 3.52 -9.32
C ALA A 80 3.60 4.02 -8.05
N ASN A 81 2.86 4.54 -7.06
CA ASN A 81 3.43 4.99 -5.79
C ASN A 81 3.88 3.83 -4.89
N MET A 82 3.46 2.63 -5.17
CA MET A 82 3.84 1.43 -4.41
C MET A 82 4.92 0.61 -5.13
N ALA A 83 5.46 1.08 -6.26
CA ALA A 83 6.36 0.33 -7.12
C ALA A 83 7.67 -0.09 -6.42
N ASP A 84 8.22 0.76 -5.56
CA ASP A 84 9.45 0.46 -4.83
C ASP A 84 9.24 -0.72 -3.87
N LEU A 85 8.22 -0.68 -3.01
CA LEU A 85 7.89 -1.78 -2.11
C LEU A 85 7.48 -3.06 -2.87
N ALA A 86 6.74 -2.91 -3.99
CA ALA A 86 6.37 -4.03 -4.84
C ALA A 86 7.60 -4.76 -5.40
N ASN A 87 8.63 -4.01 -5.81
CA ASN A 87 9.90 -4.60 -6.25
C ASN A 87 10.60 -5.36 -5.13
N HIS A 88 10.57 -4.86 -3.88
CA HIS A 88 11.15 -5.56 -2.73
C HIS A 88 10.42 -6.88 -2.42
N TYR A 89 9.09 -6.89 -2.45
CA TYR A 89 8.31 -8.12 -2.33
C TYR A 89 8.60 -9.10 -3.49
N ALA A 90 8.69 -8.61 -4.73
CA ALA A 90 8.96 -9.45 -5.88
C ALA A 90 10.38 -10.02 -5.85
N ALA A 91 11.37 -9.23 -5.43
CA ALA A 91 12.75 -9.69 -5.24
C ALA A 91 12.84 -10.78 -4.16
N ALA A 92 11.97 -10.76 -3.15
CA ALA A 92 11.87 -11.80 -2.13
C ALA A 92 11.19 -13.10 -2.61
N GLY A 93 10.65 -13.10 -3.83
CA GLY A 93 10.10 -14.30 -4.46
C GLY A 93 8.56 -14.33 -4.58
N TYR A 94 7.88 -13.21 -4.48
CA TYR A 94 6.42 -13.13 -4.53
C TYR A 94 5.95 -12.53 -5.85
N VAL A 95 4.81 -12.98 -6.36
CA VAL A 95 4.03 -12.20 -7.33
C VAL A 95 3.35 -11.07 -6.57
N VAL A 96 3.43 -9.84 -7.07
CA VAL A 96 2.77 -8.70 -6.44
C VAL A 96 1.73 -8.11 -7.39
N PHE A 97 0.52 -7.94 -6.91
CA PHE A 97 -0.61 -7.32 -7.58
C PHE A 97 -0.86 -5.94 -6.97
N VAL A 98 -0.74 -4.90 -7.77
CA VAL A 98 -0.83 -3.50 -7.34
C VAL A 98 -1.85 -2.76 -8.21
N PRO A 99 -3.16 -2.90 -7.92
CA PRO A 99 -4.18 -2.20 -8.70
C PRO A 99 -4.28 -0.73 -8.30
N THR A 100 -4.56 0.13 -9.29
CA THR A 100 -4.90 1.55 -9.07
C THR A 100 -6.41 1.69 -8.87
N LEU A 101 -6.93 1.18 -7.76
CA LEU A 101 -8.36 1.29 -7.45
C LEU A 101 -8.75 2.75 -7.16
N PRO A 102 -9.96 3.20 -7.56
CA PRO A 102 -10.45 4.52 -7.20
C PRO A 102 -10.38 4.74 -5.69
N SER A 103 -9.87 5.91 -5.26
CA SER A 103 -9.67 6.19 -3.84
C SER A 103 -10.37 7.47 -3.35
N ALA A 104 -10.95 8.26 -4.27
CA ALA A 104 -11.56 9.56 -3.97
C ALA A 104 -12.94 9.75 -4.64
N ASP A 105 -13.60 8.69 -5.09
CA ASP A 105 -14.92 8.76 -5.73
C ASP A 105 -16.02 8.97 -4.69
N ILE A 106 -16.75 10.07 -4.82
CA ILE A 106 -17.86 10.44 -3.91
C ILE A 106 -19.14 9.60 -4.10
N PHE A 107 -19.22 8.82 -5.17
CA PHE A 107 -20.37 7.94 -5.45
C PHE A 107 -20.22 6.53 -4.88
N GLY A 108 -19.18 6.29 -4.10
CA GLY A 108 -18.98 5.04 -3.36
C GLY A 108 -18.11 3.98 -4.07
N CYS A 109 -17.68 4.23 -5.30
CA CYS A 109 -16.71 3.36 -5.99
C CYS A 109 -15.28 3.74 -5.60
N THR A 110 -14.94 3.57 -4.32
CA THR A 110 -13.72 4.15 -3.74
C THR A 110 -13.19 3.32 -2.57
N LEU A 111 -11.86 3.37 -2.37
CA LEU A 111 -11.20 2.80 -1.18
C LEU A 111 -11.60 3.57 0.09
N GLN A 112 -11.47 4.91 0.05
CA GLN A 112 -11.86 5.76 1.17
C GLN A 112 -13.39 5.88 1.25
N ASN A 113 -13.99 5.53 2.38
CA ASN A 113 -15.43 5.68 2.55
C ASN A 113 -15.81 7.16 2.77
N ILE A 114 -16.38 7.75 1.73
CA ILE A 114 -16.90 9.13 1.74
C ILE A 114 -18.45 9.13 1.75
N GLY A 115 -19.06 7.96 1.85
CA GLY A 115 -20.52 7.77 1.86
C GLY A 115 -20.86 6.32 2.19
N ASN A 116 -20.88 5.44 1.18
CA ASN A 116 -21.03 4.00 1.36
C ASN A 116 -20.24 3.26 0.27
N ASN A 117 -19.01 2.86 0.60
CA ASN A 117 -18.16 2.10 -0.30
C ASN A 117 -18.24 0.58 -0.11
N LYS A 118 -19.05 0.08 0.84
CA LYS A 118 -19.18 -1.37 1.09
C LYS A 118 -19.57 -2.18 -0.16
N PRO A 119 -20.51 -1.73 -1.02
CA PRO A 119 -20.81 -2.44 -2.27
C PRO A 119 -19.61 -2.59 -3.19
N PHE A 120 -18.78 -1.54 -3.32
CA PHE A 120 -17.56 -1.58 -4.12
C PHE A 120 -16.52 -2.53 -3.51
N LEU A 121 -16.23 -2.43 -2.21
CA LEU A 121 -15.29 -3.30 -1.53
C LEU A 121 -15.74 -4.77 -1.53
N ASN A 122 -17.06 -5.04 -1.51
CA ASN A 122 -17.60 -6.39 -1.72
C ASN A 122 -17.22 -6.92 -3.12
N ASN A 123 -17.25 -6.09 -4.15
CA ASN A 123 -16.85 -6.48 -5.49
C ASN A 123 -15.32 -6.66 -5.59
N VAL A 124 -14.53 -5.84 -4.91
CA VAL A 124 -13.09 -6.07 -4.78
C VAL A 124 -12.81 -7.43 -4.13
N ALA A 125 -13.58 -7.82 -3.10
CA ALA A 125 -13.43 -9.13 -2.47
C ALA A 125 -13.68 -10.30 -3.45
N THR A 126 -14.54 -10.11 -4.47
CA THR A 126 -14.77 -11.15 -5.50
C THR A 126 -13.53 -11.49 -6.31
N LEU A 127 -12.56 -10.60 -6.42
CA LEU A 127 -11.28 -10.87 -7.07
C LEU A 127 -10.56 -12.08 -6.43
N PHE A 128 -10.74 -12.26 -5.13
CA PHE A 128 -10.07 -13.27 -4.32
C PHE A 128 -10.97 -14.44 -3.92
N SER A 129 -12.29 -14.39 -4.23
CA SER A 129 -13.27 -15.33 -3.71
C SER A 129 -13.24 -16.72 -4.38
N GLY A 130 -12.70 -16.85 -5.59
CA GLY A 130 -12.58 -18.15 -6.29
C GLY A 130 -11.72 -19.13 -5.51
N ALA A 131 -12.17 -20.37 -5.39
CA ALA A 131 -11.51 -21.42 -4.61
C ALA A 131 -10.09 -21.73 -5.16
N ASP A 132 -9.91 -21.64 -6.46
CA ASP A 132 -8.65 -21.86 -7.19
C ASP A 132 -8.16 -20.61 -7.92
N GLY A 133 -8.90 -19.50 -7.86
CA GLY A 133 -8.58 -18.26 -8.57
C GLY A 133 -8.71 -18.33 -10.09
N SER A 134 -9.09 -19.47 -10.67
CA SER A 134 -8.96 -19.73 -12.10
C SER A 134 -9.97 -19.00 -13.00
N ALA A 135 -11.11 -18.54 -12.46
CA ALA A 135 -12.17 -17.88 -13.20
C ALA A 135 -12.45 -16.43 -12.77
N SER A 136 -11.56 -15.81 -11.99
CA SER A 136 -11.75 -14.44 -11.51
C SER A 136 -11.14 -13.40 -12.45
N ALA A 137 -11.62 -12.16 -12.38
CA ALA A 137 -11.01 -11.02 -13.07
C ALA A 137 -9.52 -10.85 -12.69
N LEU A 138 -9.17 -11.20 -11.44
CA LEU A 138 -7.78 -11.24 -10.97
C LEU A 138 -6.94 -12.23 -11.78
N ALA A 139 -7.42 -13.46 -11.96
CA ALA A 139 -6.71 -14.48 -12.74
C ALA A 139 -6.57 -14.06 -14.22
N ALA A 140 -7.60 -13.48 -14.80
CA ALA A 140 -7.54 -12.95 -16.17
C ALA A 140 -6.50 -11.82 -16.31
N SER A 141 -6.47 -10.87 -15.37
CA SER A 141 -5.45 -9.81 -15.31
C SER A 141 -4.05 -10.39 -15.19
N TYR A 142 -3.86 -11.35 -14.26
CA TYR A 142 -2.59 -12.04 -14.08
C TYR A 142 -2.09 -12.70 -15.36
N GLN A 143 -2.94 -13.44 -16.08
CA GLN A 143 -2.54 -14.13 -17.32
C GLN A 143 -2.11 -13.13 -18.40
N ARG A 144 -2.82 -12.00 -18.54
CA ARG A 144 -2.41 -10.95 -19.48
C ARG A 144 -1.05 -10.34 -19.08
N ALA A 145 -0.85 -10.07 -17.80
CA ALA A 145 0.41 -9.53 -17.29
C ALA A 145 1.56 -10.53 -17.44
N ALA A 146 1.35 -11.80 -17.08
CA ALA A 146 2.34 -12.86 -17.21
C ALA A 146 2.78 -13.02 -18.68
N ALA A 147 1.83 -12.97 -19.63
CA ALA A 147 2.16 -13.02 -21.06
C ALA A 147 3.02 -11.82 -21.48
N LYS A 148 2.67 -10.59 -21.06
CA LYS A 148 3.46 -9.37 -21.34
C LYS A 148 4.86 -9.42 -20.72
N ALA A 149 5.00 -10.01 -19.54
CA ALA A 149 6.27 -10.15 -18.82
C ALA A 149 7.11 -11.36 -19.31
N GLY A 150 6.66 -12.09 -20.34
CA GLY A 150 7.35 -13.28 -20.82
C GLY A 150 7.29 -14.48 -19.85
N ARG A 151 6.30 -14.52 -18.96
CA ARG A 151 6.07 -15.54 -17.94
C ARG A 151 4.93 -16.50 -18.30
N THR A 152 4.81 -16.85 -19.56
CA THR A 152 3.77 -17.77 -20.04
C THR A 152 3.88 -19.14 -19.36
N GLY A 153 2.73 -19.77 -19.13
CA GLY A 153 2.68 -21.09 -18.47
C GLY A 153 2.78 -21.06 -16.95
N THR A 154 2.90 -19.87 -16.33
CA THR A 154 2.80 -19.75 -14.88
C THR A 154 1.35 -19.63 -14.44
N SER A 155 1.04 -20.10 -13.24
CA SER A 155 -0.30 -19.99 -12.62
C SER A 155 -0.28 -18.95 -11.49
N LEU A 156 -1.45 -18.33 -11.26
CA LEU A 156 -1.65 -17.43 -10.14
C LEU A 156 -1.42 -18.20 -8.82
N PRO A 157 -0.54 -17.72 -7.92
CA PRO A 157 -0.32 -18.39 -6.64
C PRO A 157 -1.60 -18.44 -5.79
N THR A 158 -1.82 -19.54 -5.10
CA THR A 158 -3.02 -19.75 -4.28
C THR A 158 -2.89 -19.22 -2.85
N SER A 159 -1.68 -19.21 -2.27
CA SER A 159 -1.42 -18.55 -0.98
C SER A 159 -1.33 -17.05 -1.18
N VAL A 160 -2.07 -16.28 -0.40
CA VAL A 160 -2.23 -14.83 -0.59
C VAL A 160 -1.92 -14.10 0.72
N LEU A 161 -1.27 -12.95 0.61
CA LEU A 161 -1.11 -11.98 1.69
C LEU A 161 -1.67 -10.65 1.20
N PHE A 162 -2.34 -9.91 2.09
CA PHE A 162 -2.77 -8.55 1.79
C PHE A 162 -1.88 -7.54 2.49
N SER A 163 -1.46 -6.51 1.76
CA SER A 163 -0.72 -5.37 2.28
C SER A 163 -1.40 -4.09 1.82
N GLY A 164 -1.57 -3.12 2.71
CA GLY A 164 -2.28 -1.90 2.36
C GLY A 164 -1.71 -0.68 3.06
N HIS A 165 -1.54 0.40 2.29
CA HIS A 165 -1.08 1.70 2.77
C HIS A 165 -2.27 2.63 2.98
N SER A 166 -2.32 3.34 4.13
CA SER A 166 -3.31 4.39 4.37
C SER A 166 -4.76 3.88 4.22
N ALA A 167 -5.59 4.50 3.39
CA ALA A 167 -6.93 4.02 3.03
C ALA A 167 -6.93 2.61 2.43
N GLY A 168 -5.83 2.20 1.79
CA GLY A 168 -5.64 0.82 1.33
C GLY A 168 -5.53 -0.17 2.49
N GLY A 169 -5.07 0.27 3.66
CA GLY A 169 -5.08 -0.53 4.89
C GLY A 169 -6.51 -0.91 5.29
N GLU A 170 -7.42 0.07 5.42
CA GLU A 170 -8.84 -0.20 5.69
C GLU A 170 -9.47 -1.11 4.62
N ALA A 171 -9.12 -0.91 3.35
CA ALA A 171 -9.68 -1.70 2.26
C ALA A 171 -9.26 -3.17 2.35
N VAL A 172 -7.99 -3.47 2.66
CA VAL A 172 -7.52 -4.85 2.78
C VAL A 172 -8.09 -5.54 4.03
N GLU A 173 -8.26 -4.82 5.14
CA GLU A 173 -8.98 -5.29 6.34
C GLU A 173 -10.42 -5.68 6.01
N TYR A 174 -11.14 -4.78 5.32
CA TYR A 174 -12.54 -5.03 4.94
C TYR A 174 -12.66 -6.23 4.02
N VAL A 175 -11.81 -6.33 2.99
CA VAL A 175 -11.84 -7.45 2.05
C VAL A 175 -11.49 -8.77 2.76
N ALA A 176 -10.52 -8.78 3.67
CA ALA A 176 -10.17 -9.97 4.46
C ALA A 176 -11.37 -10.45 5.29
N GLU A 177 -12.03 -9.55 6.02
CA GLU A 177 -13.22 -9.88 6.80
C GLU A 177 -14.38 -10.34 5.90
N ARG A 178 -14.57 -9.68 4.76
CA ARG A 178 -15.60 -10.09 3.79
C ARG A 178 -15.35 -11.51 3.29
N LEU A 179 -14.12 -11.88 2.97
CA LEU A 179 -13.77 -13.25 2.59
C LEU A 179 -14.05 -14.23 3.72
N ARG A 180 -13.72 -13.88 4.98
CA ARG A 180 -14.00 -14.71 6.14
C ARG A 180 -15.49 -15.07 6.24
N VAL A 181 -16.35 -14.07 6.04
CA VAL A 181 -17.80 -14.22 6.20
C VAL A 181 -18.44 -14.90 4.98
N THR A 182 -17.98 -14.60 3.76
CA THR A 182 -18.71 -15.02 2.55
C THR A 182 -18.02 -16.09 1.73
N SER A 183 -16.72 -16.30 1.92
CA SER A 183 -15.89 -17.23 1.14
C SER A 183 -14.82 -17.90 2.00
N PRO A 184 -15.20 -18.75 3.00
CA PRO A 184 -14.25 -19.35 3.94
C PRO A 184 -13.08 -20.09 3.28
N ALA A 185 -13.31 -20.72 2.12
CA ALA A 185 -12.25 -21.38 1.36
C ALA A 185 -11.23 -20.39 0.79
N ALA A 186 -11.65 -19.19 0.38
CA ALA A 186 -10.75 -18.12 -0.03
C ALA A 186 -10.03 -17.51 1.19
N PHE A 187 -10.73 -17.32 2.29
CA PHE A 187 -10.13 -16.84 3.54
C PHE A 187 -9.04 -17.80 4.05
N ALA A 188 -9.20 -19.11 3.92
CA ALA A 188 -8.17 -20.09 4.29
C ALA A 188 -6.87 -19.96 3.48
N ARG A 189 -6.93 -19.35 2.29
CA ARG A 189 -5.76 -19.05 1.46
C ARG A 189 -5.06 -17.74 1.87
N LEU A 190 -5.77 -16.85 2.57
CA LEU A 190 -5.19 -15.62 3.12
C LEU A 190 -4.31 -15.98 4.32
N LYS A 191 -3.05 -15.56 4.29
CA LYS A 191 -2.03 -15.94 5.27
C LYS A 191 -1.67 -14.85 6.25
N GLY A 192 -2.05 -13.60 5.98
CA GLY A 192 -1.81 -12.48 6.88
C GLY A 192 -2.14 -11.14 6.26
N LEU A 193 -2.11 -10.12 7.09
CA LEU A 193 -2.19 -8.71 6.72
C LEU A 193 -0.90 -8.00 7.14
N VAL A 194 -0.36 -7.14 6.26
CA VAL A 194 0.70 -6.18 6.58
C VAL A 194 0.18 -4.78 6.29
N LEU A 195 -0.12 -4.05 7.35
CA LEU A 195 -0.70 -2.71 7.30
C LEU A 195 0.40 -1.67 7.37
N LEU A 196 0.37 -0.70 6.46
CA LEU A 196 1.40 0.32 6.29
C LEU A 196 0.77 1.68 6.59
N ASP A 197 0.95 2.15 7.80
CA ASP A 197 0.37 3.39 8.34
C ASP A 197 -1.14 3.51 7.98
N PRO A 198 -1.98 2.55 8.40
CA PRO A 198 -3.37 2.47 7.99
C PRO A 198 -4.18 3.67 8.46
N VAL A 199 -5.16 4.07 7.65
CA VAL A 199 -6.06 5.19 7.95
C VAL A 199 -7.50 4.74 7.83
N THR A 200 -8.30 5.02 8.86
CA THR A 200 -9.74 4.76 8.83
C THR A 200 -10.47 5.80 8.01
N SER A 201 -11.54 5.41 7.37
CA SER A 201 -12.45 6.33 6.70
C SER A 201 -13.13 7.27 7.69
N VAL A 202 -13.39 8.51 7.25
CA VAL A 202 -14.09 9.54 8.04
C VAL A 202 -15.54 9.14 8.33
N ILE A 203 -16.15 8.35 7.44
CA ILE A 203 -17.54 7.90 7.53
C ILE A 203 -17.57 6.38 7.67
N GLY A 204 -18.40 5.90 8.61
CA GLY A 204 -18.57 4.48 8.86
C GLY A 204 -17.56 3.90 9.86
N LYS A 205 -17.53 2.58 9.94
CA LYS A 205 -16.69 1.80 10.88
C LYS A 205 -16.07 0.59 10.18
N ASN A 206 -15.70 0.74 8.90
CA ASN A 206 -15.22 -0.40 8.12
C ASN A 206 -14.03 -1.09 8.77
N SER A 207 -13.01 -0.32 9.18
CA SER A 207 -11.84 -0.86 9.86
C SER A 207 -12.20 -1.51 11.20
N ALA A 208 -12.93 -0.80 12.08
CA ALA A 208 -13.30 -1.31 13.39
C ALA A 208 -14.14 -2.60 13.30
N ASP A 209 -15.16 -2.62 12.43
CA ASP A 209 -16.02 -3.78 12.22
C ASP A 209 -15.23 -4.97 11.67
N SER A 210 -14.31 -4.70 10.74
CA SER A 210 -13.49 -5.74 10.10
C SER A 210 -12.47 -6.32 11.07
N LEU A 211 -11.74 -5.49 11.78
CA LEU A 211 -10.73 -5.93 12.74
C LEU A 211 -11.35 -6.66 13.92
N ALA A 212 -12.55 -6.27 14.38
CA ALA A 212 -13.28 -7.02 15.40
C ALA A 212 -13.60 -8.45 14.95
N GLY A 213 -13.96 -8.65 13.67
CA GLY A 213 -14.17 -9.98 13.12
C GLY A 213 -12.87 -10.78 12.94
N LEU A 214 -11.82 -10.12 12.47
CA LEU A 214 -10.51 -10.74 12.23
C LEU A 214 -9.78 -11.09 13.53
N SER A 215 -9.94 -10.30 14.60
CA SER A 215 -9.31 -10.56 15.91
C SER A 215 -9.78 -11.84 16.56
N ALA A 216 -10.96 -12.34 16.18
CA ALA A 216 -11.47 -13.64 16.61
C ALA A 216 -10.84 -14.83 15.85
N THR A 217 -9.90 -14.58 14.94
CA THR A 217 -9.21 -15.59 14.12
C THR A 217 -7.74 -15.71 14.48
N SER A 218 -7.06 -16.69 13.91
CA SER A 218 -5.60 -16.82 14.00
C SER A 218 -4.85 -16.13 12.85
N LEU A 219 -5.52 -15.30 12.04
CA LEU A 219 -4.88 -14.58 10.92
C LEU A 219 -3.86 -13.58 11.49
N PRO A 220 -2.58 -13.70 11.14
CA PRO A 220 -1.58 -12.72 11.57
C PRO A 220 -1.88 -11.33 10.98
N VAL A 221 -1.93 -10.31 11.83
CA VAL A 221 -2.00 -8.90 11.43
C VAL A 221 -0.77 -8.18 11.96
N ARG A 222 -0.05 -7.47 11.11
CA ARG A 222 1.13 -6.70 11.47
C ARG A 222 1.00 -5.28 10.94
N VAL A 223 1.51 -4.31 11.70
CA VAL A 223 1.46 -2.89 11.33
C VAL A 223 2.84 -2.26 11.42
N ILE A 224 3.14 -1.41 10.43
CA ILE A 224 4.23 -0.45 10.49
C ILE A 224 3.58 0.91 10.38
N ALA A 225 3.62 1.68 11.48
CA ALA A 225 2.98 2.98 11.57
C ALA A 225 4.00 4.12 11.56
N SER A 226 3.56 5.32 11.26
CA SER A 226 4.26 6.57 11.53
C SER A 226 3.61 7.29 12.73
N PRO A 227 4.31 8.25 13.36
CA PRO A 227 3.74 9.04 14.44
C PRO A 227 2.44 9.74 14.04
N PRO A 228 1.55 10.06 14.99
CA PRO A 228 0.30 10.77 14.71
C PRO A 228 0.53 12.06 13.94
N TYR A 229 -0.10 12.18 12.77
CA TYR A 229 0.01 13.33 11.87
C TYR A 229 -1.29 13.53 11.08
N LEU A 230 -1.41 14.66 10.37
CA LEU A 230 -2.60 14.96 9.57
C LEU A 230 -2.90 13.88 8.51
N CYS A 231 -1.87 13.43 7.78
CA CYS A 231 -2.06 12.48 6.67
C CYS A 231 -2.47 11.08 7.14
N ASN A 232 -2.13 10.67 8.37
CA ASN A 232 -2.60 9.41 8.93
C ASN A 232 -3.79 9.59 9.89
N SER A 233 -4.48 10.75 9.79
CA SER A 233 -5.64 11.09 10.62
C SER A 233 -5.37 10.87 12.12
N SER A 234 -4.20 11.33 12.59
CA SER A 234 -3.71 11.15 13.96
C SER A 234 -3.60 9.67 14.35
N ALA A 235 -3.01 8.86 13.47
CA ALA A 235 -2.80 7.41 13.63
C ALA A 235 -4.11 6.62 13.80
N SER A 236 -5.18 7.04 13.11
CA SER A 236 -6.54 6.50 13.32
C SER A 236 -6.62 4.99 13.11
N GLY A 237 -6.00 4.44 12.07
CA GLY A 237 -6.00 3.00 11.79
C GLY A 237 -5.19 2.20 12.81
N THR A 238 -4.05 2.74 13.26
CA THR A 238 -3.23 2.11 14.30
C THR A 238 -3.99 2.03 15.62
N THR A 239 -4.69 3.11 16.00
CA THR A 239 -5.53 3.13 17.23
C THR A 239 -6.63 2.07 17.16
N VAL A 240 -7.36 2.00 16.05
CA VAL A 240 -8.44 1.01 15.89
C VAL A 240 -7.89 -0.43 15.89
N LEU A 241 -6.70 -0.65 15.34
CA LEU A 241 -6.03 -1.96 15.40
C LEU A 241 -5.67 -2.33 16.86
N GLN A 242 -5.11 -1.41 17.63
CA GLN A 242 -4.77 -1.63 19.03
C GLN A 242 -6.01 -1.92 19.88
N ASP A 243 -7.12 -1.23 19.62
CA ASP A 243 -8.41 -1.47 20.28
C ASP A 243 -9.01 -2.84 19.94
N ALA A 244 -8.83 -3.31 18.69
CA ALA A 244 -9.33 -4.63 18.25
C ALA A 244 -8.50 -5.80 18.80
N TYR A 245 -7.24 -5.57 19.16
CA TYR A 245 -6.32 -6.57 19.71
C TYR A 245 -5.72 -6.13 21.05
N PRO A 246 -6.57 -5.84 22.07
CA PRO A 246 -6.12 -5.17 23.29
C PRO A 246 -5.03 -5.93 24.04
N ASP A 247 -5.07 -7.25 24.05
CA ASP A 247 -4.13 -8.11 24.76
C ASP A 247 -2.93 -8.57 23.92
N ALA A 248 -2.77 -8.06 22.70
CA ALA A 248 -1.66 -8.46 21.85
C ALA A 248 -0.34 -7.86 22.33
N PRO A 249 0.66 -8.65 22.72
CA PRO A 249 1.95 -8.13 23.20
C PRO A 249 2.78 -7.50 22.07
N PHE A 250 2.43 -7.78 20.83
CA PHE A 250 3.11 -7.29 19.63
C PHE A 250 2.18 -7.26 18.43
N LEU A 251 1.92 -6.07 17.92
CA LEU A 251 1.20 -5.84 16.66
C LEU A 251 2.14 -5.40 15.55
N GLY A 252 3.25 -4.76 15.89
CA GLY A 252 4.19 -4.24 14.92
C GLY A 252 5.08 -3.15 15.51
N VAL A 253 5.40 -2.15 14.70
CA VAL A 253 6.27 -1.05 15.11
C VAL A 253 5.73 0.31 14.64
N GLU A 254 6.05 1.37 15.41
CA GLU A 254 5.99 2.74 14.95
C GLU A 254 7.40 3.18 14.53
N LEU A 255 7.56 3.78 13.37
CA LEU A 255 8.78 4.44 12.92
C LEU A 255 8.87 5.80 13.63
N THR A 256 9.73 5.97 14.61
CA THR A 256 9.78 7.15 15.51
C THR A 256 9.88 8.50 14.81
N THR A 257 10.45 8.51 13.61
CA THR A 257 10.56 9.67 12.73
C THR A 257 9.94 9.38 11.35
N GLY A 258 8.94 8.48 11.34
CA GLY A 258 8.27 8.04 10.12
C GLY A 258 7.47 9.15 9.47
N SER A 259 7.34 9.05 8.16
CA SER A 259 6.44 9.81 7.32
C SER A 259 5.33 8.89 6.82
N HIS A 260 4.12 9.43 6.65
CA HIS A 260 2.99 8.68 6.10
C HIS A 260 3.32 8.00 4.75
N VAL A 261 4.24 8.55 3.99
CA VAL A 261 4.62 8.05 2.67
C VAL A 261 5.92 7.23 2.64
N ASP A 262 6.43 6.81 3.79
CA ASP A 262 7.62 5.92 3.87
C ASP A 262 7.40 4.59 3.13
N SER A 263 6.16 4.09 3.07
CA SER A 263 5.80 2.88 2.33
C SER A 263 5.94 2.99 0.81
N GLU A 264 5.93 4.22 0.29
CA GLU A 264 6.13 4.49 -1.13
C GLU A 264 7.62 4.44 -1.52
N GLY A 265 8.50 4.64 -0.56
CA GLY A 265 9.94 4.59 -0.75
C GLY A 265 10.42 5.53 -1.87
N ALA A 266 11.21 5.00 -2.80
CA ALA A 266 11.68 5.74 -3.97
C ALA A 266 10.57 6.09 -4.99
N SER A 267 9.36 5.53 -4.84
CA SER A 267 8.20 5.81 -5.69
C SER A 267 7.33 6.96 -5.19
N SER A 268 7.68 7.58 -4.06
CA SER A 268 7.00 8.77 -3.55
C SER A 268 7.32 9.99 -4.40
N ASP A 269 6.42 10.97 -4.39
CA ASP A 269 6.58 12.22 -5.14
C ASP A 269 6.71 13.44 -4.21
N GLY A 270 7.14 14.56 -4.80
CA GLY A 270 7.37 15.80 -4.05
C GLY A 270 6.09 16.38 -3.43
N ALA A 271 4.92 16.17 -4.04
CA ALA A 271 3.65 16.66 -3.50
C ALA A 271 3.26 15.88 -2.25
N ALA A 272 3.43 14.56 -2.26
CA ALA A 272 3.21 13.71 -1.11
C ALA A 272 4.19 14.03 0.03
N SER A 273 5.47 14.22 -0.28
CA SER A 273 6.49 14.62 0.70
C SER A 273 6.18 15.98 1.34
N LEU A 274 5.67 16.94 0.55
CA LEU A 274 5.29 18.25 1.06
C LEU A 274 4.06 18.17 1.99
N ALA A 275 3.08 17.34 1.64
CA ALA A 275 1.83 17.23 2.40
C ALA A 275 1.97 16.35 3.64
N CYS A 276 2.70 15.24 3.54
CA CYS A 276 2.71 14.15 4.52
C CYS A 276 4.08 13.91 5.19
N GLY A 277 5.03 14.80 4.98
CA GLY A 277 6.38 14.71 5.53
C GLY A 277 7.35 13.99 4.60
N THR A 278 8.63 14.33 4.75
CA THR A 278 9.71 13.77 3.92
C THR A 278 10.19 12.45 4.49
N SER A 279 10.15 11.41 3.68
CA SER A 279 10.67 10.08 4.03
C SER A 279 12.18 10.11 4.29
N GLN A 280 12.62 9.32 5.26
CA GLN A 280 14.02 9.13 5.58
C GLN A 280 14.48 7.73 5.16
N ALA A 281 15.68 7.63 4.57
CA ALA A 281 16.20 6.35 4.08
C ALA A 281 16.21 5.24 5.15
N LYS A 282 16.52 5.59 6.42
CA LYS A 282 16.49 4.62 7.52
C LYS A 282 15.09 4.04 7.77
N ASN A 283 14.05 4.88 7.67
CA ASN A 283 12.66 4.48 7.88
C ASN A 283 12.17 3.62 6.71
N ILE A 284 12.46 4.03 5.47
CA ILE A 284 12.14 3.24 4.26
C ILE A 284 12.78 1.86 4.36
N THR A 285 14.08 1.78 4.69
CA THR A 285 14.80 0.51 4.85
C THR A 285 14.19 -0.37 5.94
N ALA A 286 13.85 0.21 7.10
CA ALA A 286 13.24 -0.51 8.21
C ALA A 286 11.85 -1.05 7.80
N LEU A 287 11.02 -0.21 7.18
CA LEU A 287 9.68 -0.58 6.69
C LEU A 287 9.77 -1.72 5.68
N GLN A 288 10.56 -1.58 4.64
CA GLN A 288 10.68 -2.58 3.57
C GLN A 288 11.21 -3.92 4.11
N THR A 289 12.22 -3.88 4.99
CA THR A 289 12.79 -5.10 5.58
C THR A 289 11.78 -5.82 6.47
N LEU A 290 11.08 -5.11 7.34
CA LEU A 290 10.06 -5.70 8.23
C LEU A 290 8.84 -6.19 7.42
N ALA A 291 8.33 -5.38 6.49
CA ALA A 291 7.19 -5.76 5.67
C ALA A 291 7.46 -7.03 4.85
N VAL A 292 8.62 -7.12 4.21
CA VAL A 292 9.04 -8.32 3.47
C VAL A 292 9.26 -9.50 4.41
N GLY A 293 9.90 -9.30 5.56
CA GLY A 293 10.13 -10.35 6.56
C GLY A 293 8.82 -10.95 7.07
N TRP A 294 7.89 -10.10 7.51
CA TRP A 294 6.58 -10.55 8.03
C TRP A 294 5.70 -11.18 6.96
N ALA A 295 5.73 -10.63 5.73
CA ALA A 295 5.02 -11.24 4.60
C ALA A 295 5.57 -12.64 4.28
N SER A 296 6.89 -12.79 4.32
CA SER A 296 7.55 -14.08 4.09
C SER A 296 7.17 -15.11 5.15
N ASP A 297 7.18 -14.70 6.41
CA ASP A 297 6.80 -15.56 7.53
C ASP A 297 5.34 -16.00 7.44
N ALA A 298 4.43 -15.05 7.19
CA ALA A 298 3.01 -15.36 7.06
C ALA A 298 2.74 -16.33 5.90
N LEU A 299 3.33 -16.09 4.73
CA LEU A 299 3.11 -16.92 3.54
C LEU A 299 3.75 -18.31 3.65
N SER A 300 4.85 -18.45 4.39
CA SER A 300 5.52 -19.74 4.61
C SER A 300 5.03 -20.49 5.85
N GLY A 301 4.25 -19.81 6.73
CA GLY A 301 3.85 -20.38 8.02
C GLY A 301 5.01 -20.53 9.01
N THR A 302 6.03 -19.68 8.90
CA THR A 302 7.22 -19.67 9.77
C THR A 302 7.28 -18.42 10.63
N THR A 303 8.23 -18.35 11.55
CA THR A 303 8.56 -17.16 12.32
C THR A 303 10.06 -16.98 12.32
N THR A 304 10.54 -15.99 11.58
CA THR A 304 11.96 -15.65 11.50
C THR A 304 12.31 -14.70 12.65
N ALA A 305 12.83 -15.23 13.73
CA ALA A 305 13.01 -14.53 15.00
C ALA A 305 13.66 -13.16 14.87
N THR A 306 14.51 -12.91 13.87
CA THR A 306 15.22 -11.64 13.68
C THR A 306 14.29 -10.43 13.50
N TYR A 307 13.05 -10.62 13.03
CA TYR A 307 12.09 -9.55 12.74
C TYR A 307 11.08 -9.30 13.86
N TYR A 308 11.20 -9.97 15.01
CA TYR A 308 10.25 -9.89 16.13
C TYR A 308 10.95 -9.47 17.43
N PRO A 309 10.21 -9.10 18.48
CA PRO A 309 10.77 -8.73 19.77
C PRO A 309 11.81 -9.74 20.28
N GLY A 310 12.99 -9.22 20.63
CA GLY A 310 14.15 -10.03 21.01
C GLY A 310 15.05 -10.46 19.86
N GLY A 311 14.62 -10.35 18.62
CA GLY A 311 15.43 -10.70 17.43
C GLY A 311 16.45 -9.63 17.09
N SER A 312 17.53 -10.04 16.41
CA SER A 312 18.70 -9.18 16.17
C SER A 312 18.39 -7.92 15.36
N TYR A 313 17.67 -8.05 14.25
CA TYR A 313 17.30 -6.90 13.42
C TYR A 313 16.30 -5.99 14.13
N TYR A 314 15.25 -6.57 14.73
CA TYR A 314 14.28 -5.82 15.52
C TYR A 314 14.99 -5.01 16.61
N GLN A 315 15.86 -5.67 17.40
CA GLN A 315 16.56 -5.04 18.50
C GLN A 315 17.53 -3.94 18.04
N SER A 316 18.14 -4.09 16.86
CA SER A 316 18.96 -3.04 16.27
C SER A 316 18.17 -1.77 15.93
N LEU A 317 16.92 -1.91 15.46
CA LEU A 317 16.04 -0.76 15.19
C LEU A 317 15.61 -0.05 16.48
N ILE A 318 15.24 -0.80 17.52
CA ILE A 318 14.89 -0.25 18.84
C ILE A 318 16.10 0.50 19.43
N THR A 319 17.28 -0.11 19.44
CA THR A 319 18.51 0.48 19.99
C THR A 319 18.93 1.74 19.24
N ALA A 320 18.73 1.77 17.92
CA ALA A 320 18.98 2.95 17.10
C ALA A 320 17.91 4.05 17.22
N GLY A 321 16.83 3.81 17.99
CA GLY A 321 15.70 4.71 18.08
C GLY A 321 14.98 4.92 16.75
N THR A 322 15.07 3.93 15.84
CA THR A 322 14.37 4.00 14.54
C THR A 322 12.92 3.57 14.68
N THR A 323 12.65 2.61 15.57
CA THR A 323 11.30 2.09 15.81
C THR A 323 10.99 2.00 17.31
N GLU A 324 9.70 2.05 17.61
CA GLU A 324 9.10 1.67 18.89
C GLU A 324 8.13 0.51 18.69
N THR A 325 7.97 -0.31 19.74
CA THR A 325 7.04 -1.45 19.71
C THR A 325 5.59 -0.96 19.74
N LEU A 326 4.76 -1.48 18.88
CA LEU A 326 3.31 -1.35 18.98
C LEU A 326 2.69 -2.64 19.52
N ALA A 327 1.93 -2.49 20.59
CA ALA A 327 1.16 -3.53 21.28
C ALA A 327 -0.32 -3.14 21.35
N GLY A 328 -1.15 -4.03 21.84
CA GLY A 328 -2.55 -3.70 22.12
C GLY A 328 -2.70 -2.72 23.29
N ASN A 329 -3.83 -2.00 23.34
CA ASN A 329 -4.09 -0.98 24.36
C ASN A 329 -4.34 -1.53 25.79
N GLY A 330 -4.56 -2.84 25.94
CA GLY A 330 -4.77 -3.51 27.22
C GLY A 330 -3.49 -4.05 27.88
N SER A 331 -2.33 -3.90 27.23
CA SER A 331 -1.03 -4.43 27.67
C SER A 331 -0.17 -3.40 28.42
#